data_ad88a7a35e0301afe8647fe4112f08a2
#
_entry.id   ad88a7a35e0301afe8647fe4112f08a2
#
_cell.length_a   1.000
_cell.length_b   1.000
_cell.length_c   1.000
_cell.angle_alpha   90.00
_cell.angle_beta   90.00
_cell.angle_gamma   90.00
#
_symmetry.space_group_name_H-M   'P 1'
#
loop_
_entity.id
_entity.type
_entity.pdbx_description
1 polymer ?
#
loop_
_entity_poly.entity_id
_entity_poly.type
_entity_poly.pdbx_seq_one_letter_code
_entity_poly.pdbx_strand_id
1 'polypeptide(L)' 'GQKVGPSERYHVNGQLKTKNHYAGGKLDGPHEIYHENGELRHKGHFREGLLVD' A
#
# COMPACT_ATOMS: atom_id res chain seq x y z
N GLY A 1 6.33 -4.93 -18.46
CA GLY A 1 7.32 -4.42 -17.53
C GLY A 1 6.94 -4.62 -16.08
N GLN A 2 7.87 -4.34 -15.22
CA GLN A 2 7.66 -4.46 -13.79
C GLN A 2 7.05 -3.19 -13.24
N LYS A 3 6.21 -3.36 -12.21
CA LYS A 3 5.56 -2.24 -11.58
C LYS A 3 6.55 -1.47 -10.70
N VAL A 4 6.57 -0.16 -10.85
CA VAL A 4 7.47 0.71 -10.09
C VAL A 4 6.70 1.93 -9.65
N GLY A 5 6.91 2.36 -8.40
CA GLY A 5 6.33 3.58 -7.89
C GLY A 5 5.12 3.34 -6.98
N PRO A 6 4.46 4.43 -6.59
CA PRO A 6 3.33 4.34 -5.69
C PRO A 6 2.11 3.70 -6.35
N SER A 7 1.35 2.96 -5.55
CA SER A 7 0.12 2.33 -5.99
C SER A 7 -0.94 2.61 -4.94
N GLU A 8 -2.09 3.10 -5.38
CA GLU A 8 -3.17 3.47 -4.47
C GLU A 8 -4.47 2.86 -4.93
N ARG A 9 -5.27 2.43 -3.96
CA ARG A 9 -6.60 1.93 -4.21
C ARG A 9 -7.57 2.70 -3.33
N TYR A 10 -8.80 2.83 -3.79
CA TYR A 10 -9.82 3.62 -3.11
C TYR A 10 -11.07 2.81 -2.87
N HIS A 11 -11.74 3.12 -1.75
CA HIS A 11 -13.06 2.57 -1.47
C HIS A 11 -14.08 3.21 -2.41
N VAL A 12 -15.26 2.61 -2.51
CA VAL A 12 -16.32 3.13 -3.38
C VAL A 12 -16.76 4.53 -2.95
N ASN A 13 -16.54 4.90 -1.68
CA ASN A 13 -16.91 6.22 -1.18
C ASN A 13 -15.82 7.27 -1.45
N GLY A 14 -14.73 6.90 -2.15
CA GLY A 14 -13.68 7.83 -2.50
C GLY A 14 -12.54 7.92 -1.49
N GLN A 15 -12.68 7.29 -0.34
CA GLN A 15 -11.62 7.28 0.67
C GLN A 15 -10.50 6.34 0.28
N LEU A 16 -9.28 6.68 0.65
CA LEU A 16 -8.13 5.83 0.38
C LEU A 16 -8.29 4.49 1.11
N LYS A 17 -8.12 3.41 0.37
CA LYS A 17 -8.23 2.06 0.91
C LYS A 17 -6.86 1.49 1.21
N THR A 18 -5.98 1.51 0.23
CA THR A 18 -4.66 0.91 0.33
C THR A 18 -3.64 1.80 -0.35
N LYS A 19 -2.49 1.94 0.28
CA LYS A 19 -1.38 2.69 -0.29
C LYS A 19 -0.13 1.83 -0.19
N ASN A 20 0.49 1.56 -1.32
CA ASN A 20 1.68 0.73 -1.40
C ASN A 20 2.73 1.38 -2.27
N HIS A 21 3.93 0.86 -2.20
CA HIS A 21 5.01 1.29 -3.09
C HIS A 21 5.65 0.04 -3.68
N TYR A 22 5.92 0.08 -4.97
CA TYR A 22 6.53 -1.04 -5.69
C TYR A 22 7.90 -0.68 -6.21
N ALA A 23 8.79 -1.67 -6.21
CA ALA A 23 10.10 -1.56 -6.83
C ALA A 23 10.42 -2.91 -7.44
N GLY A 24 10.74 -2.92 -8.74
CA GLY A 24 11.05 -4.16 -9.44
C GLY A 24 9.92 -5.18 -9.45
N GLY A 25 8.68 -4.70 -9.41
CA GLY A 25 7.50 -5.58 -9.42
C GLY A 25 7.11 -6.14 -8.08
N LYS A 26 7.82 -5.76 -7.02
CA LYS A 26 7.55 -6.24 -5.66
C LYS A 26 7.22 -5.08 -4.75
N LEU A 27 6.45 -5.37 -3.70
CA LEU A 27 6.19 -4.38 -2.67
C LEU A 27 7.49 -3.99 -1.98
N ASP A 28 7.71 -2.69 -1.85
CA ASP A 28 8.92 -2.17 -1.24
C ASP A 28 8.61 -0.80 -0.66
N GLY A 29 8.80 -0.63 0.65
CA GLY A 29 8.55 0.64 1.31
C GLY A 29 7.28 0.63 2.12
N PRO A 30 6.76 1.81 2.45
CA PRO A 30 5.61 1.91 3.34
C PRO A 30 4.35 1.32 2.71
N HIS A 31 3.52 0.75 3.58
CA HIS A 31 2.29 0.07 3.20
C HIS A 31 1.22 0.46 4.22
N GLU A 32 0.10 0.95 3.74
CA GLU A 32 -0.99 1.41 4.61
C GLU A 32 -2.33 0.92 4.09
N ILE A 33 -3.18 0.49 5.02
CA ILE A 33 -4.54 0.05 4.71
C ILE A 33 -5.49 0.85 5.58
N TYR A 34 -6.57 1.36 4.99
CA TYR A 34 -7.53 2.20 5.68
C TYR A 34 -8.93 1.60 5.61
N HIS A 35 -9.73 1.89 6.64
CA HIS A 35 -11.15 1.56 6.65
C HIS A 35 -11.93 2.52 5.75
N GLU A 36 -13.18 2.17 5.47
CA GLU A 36 -14.05 3.01 4.66
C GLU A 36 -14.27 4.40 5.27
N ASN A 37 -14.16 4.51 6.60
CA ASN A 37 -14.35 5.78 7.29
C ASN A 37 -13.07 6.62 7.31
N GLY A 38 -11.99 6.13 6.67
CA GLY A 38 -10.73 6.86 6.61
C GLY A 38 -9.76 6.57 7.74
N GLU A 39 -10.14 5.74 8.70
CA GLU A 39 -9.25 5.40 9.80
C GLU A 39 -8.21 4.38 9.38
N LEU A 40 -6.99 4.54 9.90
CA LEU A 40 -5.90 3.61 9.61
C LEU A 40 -6.22 2.24 10.20
N ARG A 41 -6.18 1.22 9.35
CA ARG A 41 -6.40 -0.16 9.77
C ARG A 41 -5.11 -0.89 10.02
N HIS A 42 -4.12 -0.69 9.14
CA HIS A 42 -2.86 -1.39 9.23
C HIS A 42 -1.77 -0.55 8.58
N LYS A 43 -0.58 -0.60 9.16
CA LYS A 43 0.56 0.13 8.64
C LYS A 43 1.81 -0.72 8.84
N GLY A 44 2.66 -0.74 7.84
CA GLY A 44 3.90 -1.51 7.93
C GLY A 44 4.85 -1.13 6.83
N HIS A 45 5.95 -1.87 6.73
CA HIS A 45 6.94 -1.69 5.68
C HIS A 45 7.24 -3.02 5.02
N PHE A 46 7.48 -2.95 3.72
CA PHE A 46 7.87 -4.11 2.94
C PHE A 46 9.26 -3.89 2.36
N ARG A 47 9.97 -4.98 2.17
CA ARG A 47 11.26 -4.97 1.49
C ARG A 47 11.30 -6.20 0.59
N GLU A 48 11.42 -5.96 -0.72
CA GLU A 48 11.47 -7.03 -1.72
C GLU A 48 10.30 -8.00 -1.60
N GLY A 49 9.13 -7.48 -1.28
CA GLY A 49 7.92 -8.28 -1.18
C GLY A 49 7.68 -8.91 0.19
N LEU A 50 8.61 -8.72 1.13
CA LEU A 50 8.50 -9.30 2.47
C LEU A 50 8.15 -8.23 3.50
N LEU A 51 7.23 -8.57 4.38
CA LEU A 51 6.86 -7.67 5.47
C LEU A 51 7.97 -7.69 6.51
N VAL A 52 8.52 -6.50 6.82
CA VAL A 52 9.65 -6.39 7.75
C VAL A 52 9.29 -5.62 9.02
N ASP A 53 8.04 -5.18 9.12
CA ASP A 53 7.62 -4.45 10.32
C ASP A 53 6.12 -4.54 10.52
#